data_66e87c15af6c7de1ffe798bef7df8fc6
#
_entry.id   66e87c15af6c7de1ffe798bef7df8fc6
#
_cell.length_a   1.000
_cell.length_b   1.000
_cell.length_c   1.000
_cell.angle_alpha   90.00
_cell.angle_beta   90.00
_cell.angle_gamma   90.00
#
_symmetry.space_group_name_H-M   'P 1'
#
loop_
_entity.id
_entity.type
_entity.pdbx_description
1 polymer ?
#
loop_
_entity_poly.entity_id
_entity_poly.type
_entity_poly.pdbx_seq_one_letter_code
_entity_poly.pdbx_strand_id
1 'polypeptide(L)'
;MYIEDLFRDLDGLFKERSYQGFKADVLVIENGYKIVGEVAGAKKEDIVIDYEDGILTIEANIKVDDQEQYLMRERRSRTLRRTFSLGDIDEDSIKAKYENGLIVVFVNFKEEVKKEKKNIIIE
;
A
#
# COMPACT_ATOMS: atom_id res chain seq x y z
N MET A 1 -17.60 4.16 -2.65
CA MET A 1 -16.52 4.90 -1.98
C MET A 1 -16.68 4.76 -0.48
N TYR A 2 -15.61 4.45 0.21
CA TYR A 2 -15.62 4.36 1.65
C TYR A 2 -15.44 5.76 2.25
N ILE A 3 -15.96 5.94 3.45
CA ILE A 3 -15.84 7.22 4.15
C ILE A 3 -14.36 7.59 4.35
N GLU A 4 -13.52 6.59 4.63
CA GLU A 4 -12.09 6.80 4.78
C GLU A 4 -11.45 7.39 3.54
N ASP A 5 -11.89 6.96 2.37
CA ASP A 5 -11.37 7.47 1.10
C ASP A 5 -11.77 8.94 0.92
N LEU A 6 -12.99 9.27 1.29
CA LEU A 6 -13.47 10.65 1.22
C LEU A 6 -12.67 11.56 2.13
N PHE A 7 -12.43 11.13 3.37
CA PHE A 7 -11.65 11.92 4.31
C PHE A 7 -10.20 12.11 3.87
N ARG A 8 -9.62 11.10 3.25
CA ARG A 8 -8.28 11.23 2.69
C ARG A 8 -8.23 12.27 1.59
N ASP A 9 -9.23 12.26 0.72
CA ASP A 9 -9.30 13.24 -0.36
C ASP A 9 -9.46 14.65 0.19
N LEU A 10 -10.30 14.81 1.21
CA LEU A 10 -10.47 16.10 1.86
C LEU A 10 -9.20 16.56 2.54
N ASP A 11 -8.53 15.66 3.23
CA ASP A 11 -7.26 15.95 3.89
C ASP A 11 -6.21 16.42 2.89
N GLY A 12 -6.17 15.76 1.74
CA GLY A 12 -5.27 16.16 0.66
C GLY A 12 -5.58 17.53 0.06
N LEU A 13 -6.83 18.00 0.17
CA LEU A 13 -7.20 19.32 -0.30
C LEU A 13 -6.75 20.42 0.64
N PHE A 14 -6.69 20.14 1.93
CA PHE A 14 -6.37 21.13 2.95
C PHE A 14 -4.92 21.15 3.38
N LYS A 15 -4.18 20.11 3.07
CA LYS A 15 -2.76 20.02 3.38
C LYS A 15 -1.94 20.29 2.13
N GLU A 16 -0.83 20.95 2.33
CA GLU A 16 0.14 21.08 1.27
C GLU A 16 0.63 19.70 0.90
N ARG A 17 0.47 19.33 -0.34
CA ARG A 17 0.75 17.97 -0.77
C ARG A 17 2.22 17.73 -0.97
N SER A 18 2.80 16.89 -0.14
CA SER A 18 4.13 16.34 -0.33
C SER A 18 4.10 14.94 -0.95
N TYR A 19 2.92 14.37 -1.14
CA TYR A 19 2.75 13.00 -1.63
C TYR A 19 2.24 12.95 -3.05
N GLN A 20 2.69 11.95 -3.78
CA GLN A 20 2.16 11.58 -5.07
C GLN A 20 1.68 10.14 -4.98
N GLY A 21 0.65 9.80 -5.75
CA GLY A 21 0.22 8.42 -5.85
C GLY A 21 1.12 7.62 -6.77
N PHE A 22 0.92 6.32 -6.78
CA PHE A 22 1.58 5.42 -7.72
C PHE A 22 0.56 4.40 -8.21
N LYS A 23 0.84 3.80 -9.34
CA LYS A 23 -0.05 2.78 -9.90
C LYS A 23 0.12 1.49 -9.14
N ALA A 24 -1.00 0.85 -8.84
CA ALA A 24 -0.98 -0.41 -8.12
C ALA A 24 -2.10 -1.32 -8.61
N ASP A 25 -1.84 -2.61 -8.53
CA ASP A 25 -2.84 -3.65 -8.75
C ASP A 25 -3.13 -4.33 -7.42
N VAL A 26 -4.38 -4.67 -7.20
CA VAL A 26 -4.77 -5.51 -6.07
C VAL A 26 -5.40 -6.77 -6.63
N LEU A 27 -4.76 -7.90 -6.36
CA LEU A 27 -5.22 -9.19 -6.85
C LEU A 27 -5.81 -9.98 -5.70
N VAL A 28 -6.88 -10.70 -5.99
CA VAL A 28 -7.43 -11.66 -5.03
C VAL A 28 -6.66 -12.96 -5.20
N ILE A 29 -6.08 -13.42 -4.11
CA ILE A 29 -5.37 -14.70 -4.07
C ILE A 29 -6.09 -15.63 -3.12
N GLU A 30 -5.64 -16.88 -3.05
CA GLU A 30 -6.19 -17.80 -2.07
C GLU A 30 -5.97 -17.24 -0.67
N ASN A 31 -7.03 -17.03 0.06
CA ASN A 31 -7.03 -16.57 1.45
C ASN A 31 -6.58 -15.12 1.67
N GLY A 32 -6.57 -14.28 0.65
CA GLY A 32 -6.15 -12.91 0.88
C GLY A 32 -6.00 -12.07 -0.37
N TYR A 33 -5.11 -11.08 -0.28
CA TYR A 33 -4.82 -10.16 -1.37
C TYR A 33 -3.31 -10.09 -1.63
N LYS A 34 -3.00 -9.80 -2.87
CA LYS A 34 -1.65 -9.44 -3.30
C LYS A 34 -1.71 -8.04 -3.90
N ILE A 35 -0.91 -7.14 -3.36
CA ILE A 35 -0.84 -5.77 -3.85
C ILE A 35 0.49 -5.58 -4.56
N VAL A 36 0.47 -5.05 -5.78
CA VAL A 36 1.67 -4.78 -6.57
C VAL A 36 1.69 -3.31 -6.88
N GLY A 37 2.71 -2.59 -6.41
CA GLY A 37 2.82 -1.15 -6.63
C GLY A 37 4.09 -0.77 -7.37
N GLU A 38 3.98 0.19 -8.28
CA GLU A 38 5.12 0.71 -9.03
C GLU A 38 5.77 1.85 -8.25
N VAL A 39 6.93 1.59 -7.68
CA VAL A 39 7.67 2.59 -6.89
C VAL A 39 9.14 2.63 -7.31
N ALA A 40 9.39 2.51 -8.59
CA ALA A 40 10.75 2.51 -9.13
C ALA A 40 11.50 3.78 -8.74
N GLY A 41 12.76 3.63 -8.40
CA GLY A 41 13.59 4.72 -7.93
C GLY A 41 13.75 4.81 -6.42
N ALA A 42 12.88 4.15 -5.67
CA ALA A 42 13.02 4.07 -4.22
C ALA A 42 14.03 2.99 -3.85
N LYS A 43 14.70 3.19 -2.74
CA LYS A 43 15.52 2.14 -2.13
C LYS A 43 14.65 1.35 -1.17
N LYS A 44 14.97 0.08 -0.99
CA LYS A 44 14.21 -0.79 -0.10
C LYS A 44 14.08 -0.18 1.31
N GLU A 45 15.14 0.36 1.83
CA GLU A 45 15.16 0.99 3.17
C GLU A 45 14.34 2.27 3.26
N ASP A 46 13.94 2.84 2.13
CA ASP A 46 13.14 4.05 2.07
C ASP A 46 11.66 3.76 1.80
N ILE A 47 11.27 2.51 1.88
CA ILE A 47 9.87 2.10 1.72
C ILE A 47 9.33 1.69 3.09
N VAL A 48 8.19 2.26 3.46
CA VAL A 48 7.53 1.98 4.73
C VAL A 48 6.13 1.46 4.45
N ILE A 49 5.77 0.38 5.13
CA ILE A 49 4.45 -0.21 5.03
C ILE A 49 3.86 -0.25 6.43
N ASP A 50 2.71 0.38 6.60
CA ASP A 50 2.01 0.42 7.87
C ASP A 50 0.59 -0.12 7.70
N TYR A 51 0.08 -0.73 8.75
CA TYR A 51 -1.30 -1.18 8.79
C TYR A 51 -1.94 -0.71 10.08
N GLU A 52 -3.06 -0.01 9.96
CA GLU A 52 -3.79 0.47 11.13
C GLU A 52 -5.27 0.57 10.79
N ASP A 53 -6.11 0.01 11.65
CA ASP A 53 -7.57 0.10 11.54
C ASP A 53 -8.11 -0.28 10.16
N GLY A 54 -7.62 -1.37 9.61
CA GLY A 54 -8.07 -1.88 8.31
C GLY A 54 -7.46 -1.18 7.12
N ILE A 55 -6.56 -0.24 7.35
CA ILE A 55 -5.95 0.54 6.27
C ILE A 55 -4.47 0.22 6.16
N LEU A 56 -4.07 -0.26 5.00
CA LEU A 56 -2.67 -0.48 4.66
C LEU A 56 -2.14 0.74 3.94
N THR A 57 -1.04 1.28 4.43
CA THR A 57 -0.36 2.42 3.82
C THR A 57 0.99 1.99 3.29
N ILE A 58 1.27 2.29 2.04
CA ILE A 58 2.57 2.09 1.43
C ILE A 58 3.14 3.45 1.08
N GLU A 59 4.32 3.75 1.59
CA GLU A 59 5.01 5.01 1.35
C GLU A 59 6.43 4.73 0.88
N ALA A 60 6.81 5.35 -0.22
CA ALA A 60 8.14 5.19 -0.80
C ALA A 60 8.78 6.56 -1.00
N ASN A 61 9.91 6.77 -0.37
CA ASN A 61 10.66 8.01 -0.50
C ASN A 61 11.72 7.86 -1.57
N ILE A 62 11.60 8.63 -2.64
CA ILE A 62 12.57 8.62 -3.72
C ILE A 62 13.47 9.82 -3.52
N LYS A 63 14.74 9.55 -3.29
CA LYS A 63 15.74 10.57 -3.00
C LYS A 63 16.67 10.72 -4.19
N VAL A 64 16.86 11.94 -4.62
CA VAL A 64 17.79 12.28 -5.70
C VAL A 64 18.90 13.12 -5.08
N ASP A 65 20.14 12.85 -5.49
CA ASP A 65 21.29 13.56 -4.97
C ASP A 65 21.24 15.04 -5.35
N ASP A 66 21.28 15.92 -4.35
CA ASP A 66 21.26 17.35 -4.54
C ASP A 66 22.67 17.95 -4.59
N GLN A 67 23.71 17.13 -4.39
CA GLN A 67 25.09 17.60 -4.30
C GLN A 67 25.81 17.61 -5.64
N GLU A 68 25.24 16.99 -6.65
CA GLU A 68 25.85 16.90 -7.97
C GLU A 68 25.70 18.20 -8.75
N GLN A 69 26.61 18.42 -9.68
CA GLN A 69 26.50 19.53 -10.62
C GLN A 69 25.74 19.06 -11.85
N TYR A 70 24.51 19.53 -12.01
CA TYR A 70 23.64 19.10 -13.08
C TYR A 70 23.70 20.08 -14.26
N LEU A 71 23.90 19.57 -15.44
CA LEU A 71 23.69 20.33 -16.67
C LEU A 71 22.18 20.45 -16.94
N MET A 72 21.45 19.38 -16.70
CA MET A 72 20.01 19.34 -16.81
C MET A 72 19.47 18.49 -15.68
N ARG A 73 18.39 18.92 -15.07
CA ARG A 73 17.80 18.17 -13.95
C ARG A 73 16.29 18.13 -14.05
N GLU A 74 15.76 16.95 -14.29
CA GLU A 74 14.31 16.73 -14.32
C GLU A 74 13.83 15.88 -13.15
N ARG A 75 14.70 15.02 -12.62
CA ARG A 75 14.35 14.16 -11.51
C ARG A 75 14.42 14.93 -10.20
N ARG A 76 13.39 14.76 -9.37
CA ARG A 76 13.30 15.41 -8.07
C ARG A 76 13.06 14.37 -6.98
N SER A 77 13.53 14.66 -5.78
CA SER A 77 13.15 13.88 -4.60
C SER A 77 11.66 14.04 -4.38
N ARG A 78 10.99 12.94 -4.07
CA ARG A 78 9.55 12.93 -3.88
C ARG A 78 9.12 11.76 -3.02
N THR A 79 7.93 11.85 -2.46
CA THR A 79 7.33 10.78 -1.68
C THR A 79 6.11 10.24 -2.41
N LEU A 80 6.12 8.95 -2.68
CA LEU A 80 4.98 8.24 -3.25
C LEU A 80 4.21 7.60 -2.10
N ARG A 81 2.89 7.72 -2.13
CA ARG A 81 2.07 7.16 -1.05
C ARG A 81 0.72 6.70 -1.57
N ARG A 82 0.32 5.52 -1.15
CA ARG A 82 -1.04 5.03 -1.36
C ARG A 82 -1.55 4.31 -0.13
N THR A 83 -2.84 4.36 0.05
CA THR A 83 -3.53 3.64 1.12
C THR A 83 -4.57 2.71 0.51
N PHE A 84 -4.77 1.57 1.18
CA PHE A 84 -5.71 0.54 0.74
C PHE A 84 -6.58 0.14 1.92
N SER A 85 -7.88 0.23 1.75
CA SER A 85 -8.83 -0.23 2.76
C SER A 85 -9.12 -1.70 2.51
N LEU A 86 -8.55 -2.57 3.33
CA LEU A 86 -8.57 -4.01 3.09
C LEU A 86 -9.58 -4.78 3.94
N GLY A 87 -10.18 -4.11 4.93
CA GLY A 87 -11.11 -4.77 5.83
C GLY A 87 -10.41 -5.70 6.82
N ASP A 88 -11.04 -6.84 7.09
CA ASP A 88 -10.56 -7.76 8.12
C ASP A 88 -9.46 -8.66 7.58
N ILE A 89 -8.23 -8.24 7.79
CA ILE A 89 -7.07 -9.05 7.45
C ILE A 89 -6.28 -9.39 8.72
N ASP A 90 -5.48 -10.44 8.63
CA ASP A 90 -4.55 -10.83 9.67
C ASP A 90 -3.30 -9.98 9.54
N GLU A 91 -3.14 -9.03 10.45
CA GLU A 91 -2.03 -8.09 10.39
C GLU A 91 -0.66 -8.80 10.54
N ASP A 92 -0.63 -9.92 11.25
CA ASP A 92 0.61 -10.69 11.40
C ASP A 92 1.00 -11.45 10.14
N SER A 93 0.08 -11.56 9.18
CA SER A 93 0.34 -12.24 7.91
C SER A 93 0.99 -11.35 6.86
N ILE A 94 1.06 -10.05 7.11
CA ILE A 94 1.54 -9.10 6.11
C ILE A 94 3.01 -9.34 5.81
N LYS A 95 3.30 -9.61 4.55
CA LYS A 95 4.67 -9.81 4.07
C LYS A 95 4.88 -8.96 2.83
N ALA A 96 6.09 -8.49 2.66
CA ALA A 96 6.40 -7.65 1.51
C ALA A 96 7.77 -8.00 0.93
N LYS A 97 7.90 -7.76 -0.35
CA LYS A 97 9.18 -7.84 -1.03
C LYS A 97 9.27 -6.73 -2.07
N TYR A 98 10.47 -6.33 -2.39
CA TYR A 98 10.73 -5.28 -3.35
C TYR A 98 11.73 -5.75 -4.38
N GLU A 99 11.30 -5.82 -5.64
CA GLU A 99 12.13 -6.26 -6.75
C GLU A 99 11.76 -5.48 -8.02
N ASN A 100 12.76 -5.10 -8.78
CA ASN A 100 12.55 -4.50 -10.10
C ASN A 100 11.63 -3.27 -10.07
N GLY A 101 11.71 -2.48 -9.01
CA GLY A 101 10.87 -1.30 -8.87
C GLY A 101 9.44 -1.57 -8.45
N LEU A 102 9.12 -2.83 -8.14
CA LEU A 102 7.78 -3.22 -7.71
C LEU A 102 7.79 -3.61 -6.23
N ILE A 103 6.93 -2.96 -5.46
CA ILE A 103 6.66 -3.39 -4.09
C ILE A 103 5.48 -4.35 -4.13
N VAL A 104 5.69 -5.55 -3.59
CA VAL A 104 4.67 -6.60 -3.58
C VAL A 104 4.34 -6.92 -2.14
N VAL A 105 3.07 -6.78 -1.80
CA VAL A 105 2.59 -7.02 -0.43
C VAL A 105 1.55 -8.13 -0.45
N PHE A 106 1.72 -9.11 0.42
CA PHE A 106 0.78 -10.21 0.60
C PHE A 106 0.10 -10.06 1.95
N VAL A 107 -1.21 -10.18 1.97
CA VAL A 107 -1.99 -10.15 3.21
C VAL A 107 -3.00 -11.28 3.19
N ASN A 108 -3.23 -11.92 4.32
CA ASN A 108 -4.23 -12.97 4.46
C ASN A 108 -5.44 -12.44 5.21
N PHE A 109 -6.61 -13.00 4.90
CA PHE A 109 -7.81 -12.75 5.70
C PHE A 109 -7.62 -13.32 7.10
N LYS A 110 -8.34 -12.76 8.06
CA LYS A 110 -8.40 -13.34 9.40
C LYS A 110 -9.06 -14.71 9.34
N GLU A 111 -8.58 -15.64 10.15
CA GLU A 111 -9.16 -16.98 10.20
C GLU A 111 -10.62 -16.96 10.60
N GLU A 112 -11.03 -16.04 11.46
CA GLU A 112 -12.41 -15.93 11.87
C GLU A 112 -13.36 -15.66 10.70
N VAL A 113 -12.84 -15.02 9.65
CA VAL A 113 -13.61 -14.76 8.43
C VAL A 113 -13.85 -16.04 7.63
N LYS A 114 -13.02 -17.05 7.87
CA LYS A 114 -13.12 -18.36 7.21
C LYS A 114 -13.96 -19.36 7.98
N LYS A 115 -14.85 -18.92 8.82
CA LYS A 115 -15.71 -19.83 9.56
C LYS A 115 -16.37 -20.79 8.61
N GLU A 116 -16.27 -22.07 8.94
CA GLU A 116 -16.88 -23.11 8.15
C GLU A 116 -18.39 -22.90 8.10
N LYS A 117 -18.96 -23.18 6.95
CA LYS A 117 -20.40 -23.20 6.82
C LYS A 117 -20.94 -24.27 7.76
N LYS A 118 -21.86 -23.87 8.60
CA LYS A 118 -22.53 -24.83 9.43
C LYS A 118 -23.55 -25.59 8.58
N ASN A 119 -23.40 -26.89 8.52
CA ASN A 119 -24.34 -27.72 7.82
C ASN A 119 -25.51 -28.03 8.75
N ILE A 120 -26.69 -27.60 8.38
CA ILE A 120 -27.89 -27.78 9.19
C ILE A 120 -28.64 -28.98 8.70
N ILE A 121 -28.88 -29.91 9.61
CA ILE A 121 -29.63 -31.14 9.30
C ILE A 121 -31.12 -30.84 9.34
N ILE A 122 -31.80 -31.20 8.28
CA ILE A 122 -33.25 -31.04 8.19
C ILE A 122 -33.91 -32.29 8.82
N GLU A 123 -34.73 -32.05 9.82
CA GLU A 123 -35.49 -33.10 10.47
C GLU A 123 -36.80 -33.40 9.75
#